data_b4108dd6a9855d0c549b611328a5505a
#
_entry.id   b4108dd6a9855d0c549b611328a5505a
#
_cell.length_a   1.000
_cell.length_b   1.000
_cell.length_c   1.000
_cell.angle_alpha   90.00
_cell.angle_beta   90.00
_cell.angle_gamma   90.00
#
_symmetry.space_group_name_H-M   'P 1'
#
loop_
_entity.id
_entity.type
_entity.pdbx_description
1 polymer ?
#
loop_
_entity_poly.entity_id
_entity_poly.type
_entity_poly.pdbx_seq_one_letter_code
_entity_poly.pdbx_strand_id
1 'polypeptide(L)'
;MEYRFRFAVDCGGTCYIAQSNGEPAGYTWINRDVMTMDMIKIMDVPPGGSFHFNSFVFARFRGHKIFQSMISHVYHDLKNQGCVFTGNFVDRENTASIRARNHFDVLFQPVRVLRIPGLPVISVGKRFVPGASLEIL
;
A
#
# COMPACT_ATOMS: atom_id res chain seq x y z
N MET A 1 -6.47 -12.04 11.57
CA MET A 1 -5.18 -11.76 10.87
C MET A 1 -4.96 -12.71 9.70
N GLU A 2 -5.09 -14.00 9.88
CA GLU A 2 -4.92 -15.06 8.87
C GLU A 2 -5.69 -14.80 7.56
N TYR A 3 -6.96 -14.42 7.65
CA TYR A 3 -7.81 -14.16 6.48
C TYR A 3 -7.27 -13.04 5.58
N ARG A 4 -6.70 -11.97 6.15
CA ARG A 4 -6.09 -10.87 5.38
C ARG A 4 -4.82 -11.31 4.64
N PHE A 5 -4.03 -12.17 5.27
CA PHE A 5 -2.83 -12.73 4.64
C PHE A 5 -3.20 -13.66 3.49
N ARG A 6 -4.18 -14.55 3.70
CA ARG A 6 -4.68 -15.44 2.65
C ARG A 6 -5.18 -14.65 1.45
N PHE A 7 -6.02 -13.64 1.66
CA PHE A 7 -6.49 -12.75 0.60
C PHE A 7 -5.32 -12.08 -0.16
N ALA A 8 -4.30 -11.60 0.54
CA ALA A 8 -3.15 -10.97 -0.09
C ALA A 8 -2.37 -11.95 -0.98
N VAL A 9 -2.19 -13.20 -0.53
CA VAL A 9 -1.57 -14.28 -1.32
C VAL A 9 -2.44 -14.63 -2.54
N ASP A 10 -3.74 -14.80 -2.34
CA ASP A 10 -4.68 -15.17 -3.40
C ASP A 10 -4.75 -14.10 -4.51
N CYS A 11 -4.48 -12.84 -4.16
CA CYS A 11 -4.35 -11.74 -5.12
C CYS A 11 -2.95 -11.63 -5.78
N GLY A 12 -2.03 -12.57 -5.54
CA GLY A 12 -0.67 -12.52 -6.10
C GLY A 12 0.25 -11.50 -5.40
N GLY A 13 -0.08 -11.12 -4.16
CA GLY A 13 0.73 -10.16 -3.41
C GLY A 13 2.08 -10.74 -2.95
N THR A 14 3.10 -9.89 -2.93
CA THR A 14 4.42 -10.18 -2.34
C THR A 14 4.51 -9.54 -0.96
N CYS A 15 4.87 -10.30 0.06
CA CYS A 15 5.07 -9.82 1.41
C CYS A 15 6.53 -9.46 1.67
N TYR A 16 6.78 -8.25 2.10
CA TYR A 16 8.07 -7.81 2.65
C TYR A 16 7.99 -7.82 4.17
N ILE A 17 8.94 -8.44 4.82
CA ILE A 17 9.01 -8.54 6.28
C ILE A 17 10.23 -7.80 6.78
N ALA A 18 10.02 -6.80 7.62
CA ALA A 18 11.10 -6.15 8.36
C ALA A 18 11.44 -6.97 9.60
N GLN A 19 12.73 -7.14 9.84
CA GLN A 19 13.24 -7.80 11.04
C GLN A 19 14.11 -6.81 11.85
N SER A 20 14.08 -6.96 13.16
CA SER A 20 14.94 -6.25 14.09
C SER A 20 15.51 -7.27 15.08
N ASN A 21 16.85 -7.40 15.14
CA ASN A 21 17.53 -8.38 15.98
C ASN A 21 17.03 -9.83 15.79
N GLY A 22 16.72 -10.21 14.55
CA GLY A 22 16.24 -11.55 14.20
C GLY A 22 14.75 -11.79 14.45
N GLU A 23 14.03 -10.82 15.01
CA GLU A 23 12.59 -10.92 15.24
C GLU A 23 11.78 -10.13 14.19
N PRO A 24 10.62 -10.63 13.74
CA PRO A 24 9.72 -9.86 12.89
C PRO A 24 9.28 -8.56 13.57
N ALA A 25 9.55 -7.44 12.93
CA ALA A 25 9.25 -6.10 13.43
C ALA A 25 8.06 -5.44 12.72
N GLY A 26 7.81 -5.84 11.48
CA GLY A 26 6.71 -5.34 10.68
C GLY A 26 6.62 -6.04 9.34
N TYR A 27 5.59 -5.72 8.58
CA TYR A 27 5.40 -6.24 7.23
C TYR A 27 4.65 -5.25 6.36
N THR A 28 4.77 -5.45 5.05
CA THR A 28 3.96 -4.77 4.05
C THR A 28 3.74 -5.66 2.84
N TRP A 29 2.62 -5.47 2.17
CA TRP A 29 2.28 -6.20 0.96
C TRP A 29 2.32 -5.30 -0.25
N ILE A 30 2.84 -5.85 -1.35
CA ILE A 30 2.88 -5.22 -2.65
C ILE A 30 2.13 -6.10 -3.65
N ASN A 31 1.31 -5.48 -4.49
CA ASN A 31 0.69 -6.13 -5.63
C ASN A 31 1.01 -5.35 -6.91
N ARG A 32 1.20 -6.05 -8.03
CA ARG A 32 1.48 -5.44 -9.33
C ARG A 32 0.31 -5.51 -10.30
N ASP A 33 -0.73 -6.27 -9.95
CA ASP A 33 -1.86 -6.54 -10.82
C ASP A 33 -3.13 -5.82 -10.36
N VAL A 34 -3.36 -5.78 -9.05
CA VAL A 34 -4.62 -5.27 -8.49
C VAL A 34 -4.41 -4.32 -7.32
N MET A 35 -5.22 -3.27 -7.28
CA MET A 35 -5.39 -2.39 -6.12
C MET A 35 -6.58 -2.88 -5.30
N THR A 36 -6.36 -3.06 -4.00
CA THR A 36 -7.37 -3.59 -3.08
C THR A 36 -7.63 -2.66 -1.92
N MET A 37 -8.85 -2.63 -1.42
CA MET A 37 -9.25 -1.94 -0.21
C MET A 37 -10.23 -2.83 0.56
N ASP A 38 -9.99 -3.02 1.87
CA ASP A 38 -10.82 -3.88 2.71
C ASP A 38 -11.10 -5.27 2.10
N MET A 39 -10.07 -5.88 1.50
CA MET A 39 -10.14 -7.19 0.83
C MET A 39 -11.09 -7.23 -0.38
N ILE A 40 -11.24 -6.10 -1.06
CA ILE A 40 -11.99 -6.01 -2.30
C ILE A 40 -11.08 -5.45 -3.37
N LYS A 41 -11.12 -6.06 -4.55
CA LYS A 41 -10.48 -5.50 -5.73
C LYS A 41 -11.22 -4.23 -6.14
N ILE A 42 -10.47 -3.12 -6.25
CA ILE A 42 -11.01 -1.82 -6.67
C ILE A 42 -10.74 -1.58 -8.16
N MET A 43 -9.49 -1.78 -8.58
CA MET A 43 -9.08 -1.60 -9.98
C MET A 43 -7.78 -2.36 -10.26
N ASP A 44 -7.43 -2.47 -11.52
CA ASP A 44 -6.13 -2.98 -11.92
C ASP A 44 -5.03 -1.95 -11.67
N VAL A 45 -3.83 -2.42 -11.33
CA VAL A 45 -2.64 -1.57 -11.27
C VAL A 45 -2.23 -1.22 -12.69
N PRO A 46 -2.07 0.07 -13.05
CA PRO A 46 -1.62 0.43 -14.38
C PRO A 46 -0.22 -0.11 -14.69
N PRO A 47 0.11 -0.36 -15.98
CA PRO A 47 1.42 -0.86 -16.39
C PRO A 47 2.58 -0.04 -15.83
N GLY A 48 3.63 -0.71 -15.36
CA GLY A 48 4.80 -0.08 -14.73
C GLY A 48 4.59 0.35 -13.28
N GLY A 49 3.43 0.07 -12.71
CA GLY A 49 3.09 0.42 -11.34
C GLY A 49 3.15 -0.73 -10.35
N SER A 50 2.94 -0.37 -9.11
CA SER A 50 2.66 -1.31 -8.01
C SER A 50 1.64 -0.69 -7.05
N PHE A 51 1.01 -1.52 -6.26
CA PHE A 51 0.11 -1.11 -5.20
C PHE A 51 0.60 -1.64 -3.86
N HIS A 52 0.72 -0.75 -2.91
CA HIS A 52 1.22 -0.98 -1.57
C HIS A 52 0.05 -1.03 -0.59
N PHE A 53 -0.12 -2.10 0.14
CA PHE A 53 -1.27 -2.29 1.03
C PHE A 53 -0.91 -3.08 2.28
N ASN A 54 -1.82 -3.05 3.25
CA ASN A 54 -1.77 -3.86 4.47
C ASN A 54 -0.41 -3.82 5.19
N SER A 55 0.11 -2.61 5.44
CA SER A 55 1.36 -2.40 6.17
C SER A 55 1.13 -2.36 7.66
N PHE A 56 2.02 -3.00 8.40
CA PHE A 56 1.93 -3.04 9.84
C PHE A 56 3.32 -3.05 10.50
N VAL A 57 3.47 -2.31 11.60
CA VAL A 57 4.64 -2.40 12.49
C VAL A 57 4.14 -2.81 13.86
N PHE A 58 4.72 -3.87 14.42
CA PHE A 58 4.35 -4.37 15.73
C PHE A 58 4.60 -3.31 16.79
N ALA A 59 3.68 -3.20 17.78
CA ALA A 59 3.63 -2.10 18.76
C ALA A 59 4.98 -1.85 19.45
N ARG A 60 5.68 -2.89 19.84
CA ARG A 60 6.99 -2.83 20.52
C ARG A 60 8.12 -2.24 19.67
N PHE A 61 7.95 -2.20 18.34
CA PHE A 61 8.93 -1.66 17.38
C PHE A 61 8.54 -0.29 16.81
N ARG A 62 7.41 0.28 17.24
CA ARG A 62 7.00 1.61 16.81
C ARG A 62 7.94 2.68 17.37
N GLY A 63 8.07 3.80 16.67
CA GLY A 63 9.00 4.87 17.06
C GLY A 63 10.46 4.63 16.63
N HIS A 64 10.82 3.45 16.12
CA HIS A 64 12.19 3.10 15.72
C HIS A 64 12.43 3.19 14.20
N LYS A 65 11.61 3.96 13.49
CA LYS A 65 11.70 4.17 12.02
C LYS A 65 11.61 2.88 11.17
N ILE A 66 11.08 1.79 11.74
CA ILE A 66 10.95 0.49 11.05
C ILE A 66 10.12 0.65 9.77
N PHE A 67 9.00 1.39 9.83
CA PHE A 67 8.16 1.63 8.67
C PHE A 67 8.94 2.32 7.55
N GLN A 68 9.61 3.42 7.85
CA GLN A 68 10.38 4.20 6.86
C GLN A 68 11.48 3.36 6.22
N SER A 69 12.25 2.60 7.02
CA SER A 69 13.32 1.73 6.53
C SER A 69 12.76 0.63 5.61
N MET A 70 11.66 -0.01 6.03
CA MET A 70 11.00 -1.05 5.25
C MET A 70 10.50 -0.50 3.91
N ILE A 71 9.81 0.65 3.91
CA ILE A 71 9.27 1.25 2.70
C ILE A 71 10.39 1.73 1.76
N SER A 72 11.45 2.34 2.29
CA SER A 72 12.62 2.72 1.49
C SER A 72 13.23 1.52 0.77
N HIS A 73 13.38 0.39 1.46
CA HIS A 73 13.89 -0.85 0.87
C HIS A 73 12.95 -1.36 -0.23
N VAL A 74 11.65 -1.40 0.05
CA VAL A 74 10.62 -1.84 -0.92
C VAL A 74 10.65 -0.95 -2.17
N TYR A 75 10.71 0.36 -2.02
CA TYR A 75 10.73 1.28 -3.16
C TYR A 75 12.01 1.13 -3.99
N HIS A 76 13.16 0.90 -3.34
CA HIS A 76 14.40 0.61 -4.05
C HIS A 76 14.31 -0.69 -4.85
N ASP A 77 13.78 -1.76 -4.26
CA ASP A 77 13.58 -3.05 -4.93
C ASP A 77 12.59 -2.94 -6.10
N LEU A 78 11.45 -2.28 -5.90
CA LEU A 78 10.47 -2.04 -6.96
C LEU A 78 11.06 -1.24 -8.13
N LYS A 79 11.87 -0.22 -7.84
CA LYS A 79 12.56 0.56 -8.86
C LYS A 79 13.52 -0.32 -9.67
N ASN A 80 14.27 -1.20 -9.03
CA ASN A 80 15.17 -2.15 -9.71
C ASN A 80 14.39 -3.14 -10.58
N GLN A 81 13.14 -3.45 -10.22
CA GLN A 81 12.22 -4.28 -11.01
C GLN A 81 11.48 -3.50 -12.11
N GLY A 82 11.85 -2.25 -12.36
CA GLY A 82 11.26 -1.40 -13.41
C GLY A 82 9.93 -0.76 -13.05
N CYS A 83 9.54 -0.75 -11.77
CA CYS A 83 8.39 0.05 -11.34
C CYS A 83 8.73 1.53 -11.36
N VAL A 84 7.84 2.33 -11.93
CA VAL A 84 7.99 3.79 -12.06
C VAL A 84 7.13 4.56 -11.07
N PHE A 85 6.16 3.89 -10.44
CA PHE A 85 5.34 4.45 -9.38
C PHE A 85 4.78 3.35 -8.47
N THR A 86 4.35 3.75 -7.27
CA THR A 86 3.55 2.91 -6.38
C THR A 86 2.36 3.70 -5.86
N GLY A 87 1.21 3.04 -5.72
CA GLY A 87 -0.01 3.60 -5.15
C GLY A 87 -0.36 2.96 -3.81
N ASN A 88 -1.19 3.64 -3.03
CA ASN A 88 -1.68 3.15 -1.75
C ASN A 88 -3.03 3.81 -1.45
N PHE A 89 -3.93 3.10 -0.76
CA PHE A 89 -5.13 3.69 -0.17
C PHE A 89 -4.90 3.90 1.33
N VAL A 90 -5.13 5.11 1.80
CA VAL A 90 -5.04 5.47 3.22
C VAL A 90 -6.35 6.10 3.64
N ASP A 91 -6.90 5.62 4.74
CA ASP A 91 -8.05 6.27 5.36
C ASP A 91 -7.66 7.69 5.80
N ARG A 92 -8.51 8.68 5.45
CA ARG A 92 -8.32 10.08 5.81
C ARG A 92 -8.12 10.31 7.30
N GLU A 93 -8.74 9.48 8.14
CA GLU A 93 -8.63 9.55 9.59
C GLU A 93 -7.36 8.88 10.13
N ASN A 94 -6.67 8.08 9.31
CA ASN A 94 -5.41 7.43 9.69
C ASN A 94 -4.21 8.39 9.61
N THR A 95 -4.23 9.40 10.48
CA THR A 95 -3.20 10.45 10.54
C THR A 95 -1.79 9.91 10.81
N ALA A 96 -1.67 8.80 11.53
CA ALA A 96 -0.38 8.15 11.78
C ALA A 96 0.24 7.61 10.48
N SER A 97 -0.56 6.95 9.65
CA SER A 97 -0.12 6.45 8.35
C SER A 97 0.23 7.60 7.40
N ILE A 98 -0.58 8.66 7.37
CA ILE A 98 -0.32 9.85 6.55
C ILE A 98 1.01 10.51 6.97
N ARG A 99 1.23 10.74 8.27
CA ARG A 99 2.49 11.32 8.77
C ARG A 99 3.71 10.46 8.45
N ALA A 100 3.60 9.14 8.56
CA ALA A 100 4.70 8.23 8.26
C ALA A 100 5.13 8.31 6.78
N ARG A 101 4.22 8.67 5.89
CA ARG A 101 4.46 8.81 4.44
C ARG A 101 4.98 10.18 4.01
N ASN A 102 4.81 11.23 4.82
CA ASN A 102 5.34 12.56 4.53
C ASN A 102 6.87 12.62 4.39
N HIS A 103 7.58 11.53 4.73
CA HIS A 103 9.02 11.39 4.50
C HIS A 103 9.36 10.99 3.05
N PHE A 104 8.35 10.63 2.26
CA PHE A 104 8.48 10.27 0.86
C PHE A 104 7.84 11.36 0.01
N ASP A 105 8.25 11.44 -1.25
CA ASP A 105 7.62 12.35 -2.22
C ASP A 105 6.28 11.76 -2.67
N VAL A 106 5.21 12.17 -1.99
CA VAL A 106 3.87 11.59 -2.12
C VAL A 106 2.88 12.63 -2.60
N LEU A 107 2.13 12.28 -3.64
CA LEU A 107 0.98 13.05 -4.11
C LEU A 107 -0.31 12.47 -3.53
N PHE A 108 -0.95 13.20 -2.64
CA PHE A 108 -2.26 12.83 -2.09
C PHE A 108 -3.39 13.30 -3.01
N GLN A 109 -4.30 12.37 -3.34
CA GLN A 109 -5.50 12.68 -4.11
C GLN A 109 -6.73 12.08 -3.41
N PRO A 110 -7.81 12.86 -3.19
CA PRO A 110 -9.02 12.33 -2.61
C PRO A 110 -9.74 11.42 -3.61
N VAL A 111 -10.08 10.22 -3.15
CA VAL A 111 -10.94 9.28 -3.88
C VAL A 111 -12.14 8.94 -3.02
N ARG A 112 -13.33 8.97 -3.63
CA ARG A 112 -14.56 8.48 -3.01
C ARG A 112 -14.84 7.09 -3.56
N VAL A 113 -15.02 6.14 -2.67
CA VAL A 113 -15.39 4.76 -3.04
C VAL A 113 -16.82 4.51 -2.55
N LEU A 114 -17.70 4.21 -3.49
CA LEU A 114 -19.08 3.81 -3.20
C LEU A 114 -19.18 2.30 -3.30
N ARG A 115 -19.63 1.69 -2.22
CA ARG A 115 -19.87 0.25 -2.13
C ARG A 115 -21.34 -0.01 -1.87
N ILE A 116 -22.02 -0.62 -2.83
CA ILE A 116 -23.41 -1.07 -2.70
C ILE A 116 -23.41 -2.59 -2.78
N PRO A 117 -23.94 -3.32 -1.78
CA PRO A 117 -24.03 -4.79 -1.85
C PRO A 117 -24.70 -5.23 -3.15
N GLY A 118 -24.05 -6.20 -3.85
CA GLY A 118 -24.56 -6.76 -5.11
C GLY A 118 -24.24 -5.93 -6.37
N LEU A 119 -23.58 -4.79 -6.24
CA LEU A 119 -23.12 -3.99 -7.37
C LEU A 119 -21.58 -3.90 -7.44
N PRO A 120 -21.01 -3.63 -8.63
CA PRO A 120 -19.59 -3.33 -8.74
C PRO A 120 -19.18 -2.15 -7.87
N VAL A 121 -17.95 -2.17 -7.36
CA VAL A 121 -17.39 -1.03 -6.63
C VAL A 121 -17.20 0.15 -7.58
N ILE A 122 -17.73 1.32 -7.20
CA ILE A 122 -17.58 2.55 -7.97
C ILE A 122 -16.55 3.42 -7.25
N SER A 123 -15.47 3.77 -7.92
CA SER A 123 -14.48 4.74 -7.42
C SER A 123 -14.57 6.02 -8.25
N VAL A 124 -14.62 7.17 -7.56
CA VAL A 124 -14.64 8.49 -8.19
C VAL A 124 -13.45 9.29 -7.67
N GLY A 125 -12.54 9.66 -8.56
CA GLY A 125 -11.36 10.47 -8.27
C GLY A 125 -10.74 11.03 -9.53
N LYS A 126 -9.67 11.83 -9.40
CA LYS A 126 -8.90 12.27 -10.56
C LYS A 126 -8.19 11.09 -11.21
N ARG A 127 -8.05 11.11 -12.53
CA ARG A 127 -7.28 10.08 -13.24
C ARG A 127 -5.85 10.05 -12.71
N PHE A 128 -5.36 8.84 -12.53
CA PHE A 128 -3.97 8.57 -12.23
C PHE A 128 -3.05 9.15 -13.31
N VAL A 129 -2.02 9.89 -12.90
CA VAL A 129 -0.97 10.39 -13.79
C VAL A 129 0.29 9.58 -13.50
N PRO A 130 0.82 8.79 -14.47
CA PRO A 130 2.07 8.08 -14.30
C PRO A 130 3.21 9.06 -13.95
N GLY A 131 4.02 8.72 -12.96
CA GLY A 131 5.14 9.55 -12.50
C GLY A 131 4.87 10.35 -11.22
N ALA A 132 3.62 10.38 -10.74
CA ALA A 132 3.30 10.87 -9.41
C ALA A 132 3.10 9.67 -8.47
N SER A 133 3.71 9.68 -7.30
CA SER A 133 3.32 8.74 -6.25
C SER A 133 1.90 9.08 -5.82
N LEU A 134 0.97 8.14 -5.95
CA LEU A 134 -0.43 8.35 -5.68
C LEU A 134 -0.75 7.75 -4.31
N GLU A 135 -0.97 8.59 -3.32
CA GLU A 135 -1.73 8.20 -2.14
C GLU A 135 -3.15 8.74 -2.27
N ILE A 136 -4.10 7.84 -2.13
CA ILE A 136 -5.51 8.14 -2.28
C ILE A 136 -6.11 8.18 -0.87
N LEU A 137 -6.57 9.33 -0.47
CA LEU A 137 -7.26 9.56 0.79
C LEU A 137 -8.75 9.25 0.66
#